data_e250d3d18783aa7c6849a7ad01acef51
#
_entry.id   e250d3d18783aa7c6849a7ad01acef51
#
_cell.length_a   1.000
_cell.length_b   1.000
_cell.length_c   1.000
_cell.angle_alpha   90.00
_cell.angle_beta   90.00
_cell.angle_gamma   90.00
#
_symmetry.space_group_name_H-M   'P 1'
#
loop_
_entity.id
_entity.type
_entity.pdbx_description
1 polymer ?
#
loop_
_entity_poly.entity_id
_entity_poly.type
_entity_poly.pdbx_seq_one_letter_code
_entity_poly.pdbx_strand_id
1 'polypeptide(L)'
;MISVKLSKRFKKTVRSAGREQEVSETLKLVIEGFGNSHAHTGLSIRKLGRHVYECRTGLAWRLVFVADKGVLSFDFAGDHDEIQNYLRGKR
;
A
#
# COMPACT_ATOMS: atom_id res chain seq x y z
N MET A 1 -14.65 0.24 -11.66
CA MET A 1 -14.16 1.41 -10.88
C MET A 1 -13.44 0.93 -9.63
N ILE A 2 -12.30 1.52 -9.33
CA ILE A 2 -11.50 1.15 -8.16
C ILE A 2 -11.82 2.08 -7.00
N SER A 3 -12.12 1.48 -5.83
CA SER A 3 -12.35 2.22 -4.60
C SER A 3 -11.18 1.98 -3.64
N VAL A 4 -10.88 2.97 -2.80
CA VAL A 4 -9.80 2.86 -1.83
C VAL A 4 -10.35 3.05 -0.42
N LYS A 5 -9.95 2.17 0.48
CA LYS A 5 -10.26 2.27 1.91
C LYS A 5 -8.96 2.35 2.70
N LEU A 6 -8.92 3.22 3.69
CA LEU A 6 -7.77 3.38 4.56
C LEU A 6 -8.20 3.09 5.99
N SER A 7 -7.51 2.14 6.65
CA SER A 7 -7.83 1.83 8.05
C SER A 7 -7.40 2.98 8.95
N LYS A 8 -7.96 3.03 10.15
CA LYS A 8 -7.57 4.03 11.14
C LYS A 8 -6.09 3.90 11.49
N ARG A 9 -5.62 2.66 11.63
CA ARG A 9 -4.22 2.38 11.91
C ARG A 9 -3.31 2.91 10.82
N PHE A 10 -3.67 2.68 9.56
CA PHE A 10 -2.91 3.16 8.41
C PHE A 10 -2.80 4.68 8.44
N LYS A 11 -3.93 5.36 8.60
CA LYS A 11 -3.96 6.83 8.65
C LYS A 11 -3.11 7.38 9.78
N LYS A 12 -3.20 6.77 10.96
CA LYS A 12 -2.44 7.21 12.13
C LYS A 12 -0.95 7.03 11.92
N THR A 13 -0.55 5.89 11.37
CA THR A 13 0.86 5.59 11.11
C THR A 13 1.46 6.59 10.12
N VAL A 14 0.76 6.87 9.03
CA VAL A 14 1.21 7.81 8.02
C VAL A 14 1.34 9.21 8.59
N ARG A 15 0.36 9.64 9.37
CA ARG A 15 0.37 10.96 10.00
C ARG A 15 1.52 11.10 10.98
N SER A 16 1.71 10.10 11.83
CA SER A 16 2.78 10.11 12.83
C SER A 16 4.16 10.17 12.20
N ALA A 17 4.32 9.58 11.04
CA ALA A 17 5.59 9.59 10.32
C ALA A 17 5.80 10.84 9.48
N GLY A 18 4.79 11.71 9.38
CA GLY A 18 4.87 12.92 8.57
C GLY A 18 4.94 12.64 7.07
N ARG A 19 4.34 11.55 6.62
CA ARG A 19 4.44 11.13 5.22
C ARG A 19 3.12 11.23 4.46
N GLU A 20 2.21 12.05 4.93
CA GLU A 20 0.87 12.15 4.35
C GLU A 20 0.89 12.52 2.86
N GLN A 21 1.68 13.51 2.49
CA GLN A 21 1.74 13.95 1.10
C GLN A 21 2.33 12.86 0.19
N GLU A 22 3.44 12.28 0.61
CA GLU A 22 4.12 11.23 -0.13
C GLU A 22 3.20 10.04 -0.36
N VAL A 23 2.51 9.61 0.70
CA VAL A 23 1.57 8.48 0.61
C VAL A 23 0.38 8.85 -0.28
N SER A 24 -0.15 10.06 -0.16
CA SER A 24 -1.27 10.50 -1.00
C SER A 24 -0.92 10.42 -2.48
N GLU A 25 0.27 10.86 -2.85
CA GLU A 25 0.73 10.78 -4.24
C GLU A 25 0.86 9.33 -4.71
N THR A 26 1.40 8.48 -3.84
CA THR A 26 1.52 7.05 -4.15
C THR A 26 0.14 6.40 -4.35
N LEU A 27 -0.83 6.75 -3.50
CA LEU A 27 -2.19 6.21 -3.63
C LEU A 27 -2.82 6.58 -4.97
N LYS A 28 -2.60 7.81 -5.43
CA LYS A 28 -3.11 8.22 -6.74
C LYS A 28 -2.53 7.37 -7.86
N LEU A 29 -1.23 7.10 -7.80
CA LEU A 29 -0.55 6.28 -8.79
C LEU A 29 -1.03 4.82 -8.76
N VAL A 30 -1.27 4.30 -7.56
CA VAL A 30 -1.79 2.94 -7.41
C VAL A 30 -3.18 2.82 -8.02
N ILE A 31 -4.06 3.78 -7.75
CA ILE A 31 -5.41 3.80 -8.32
C ILE A 31 -5.36 3.81 -9.84
N GLU A 32 -4.51 4.66 -10.41
CA GLU A 32 -4.36 4.74 -11.87
C GLU A 32 -3.76 3.48 -12.46
N GLY A 33 -2.76 2.92 -11.78
CA GLY A 33 -1.98 1.80 -12.31
C GLY A 33 -2.54 0.43 -12.05
N PHE A 34 -3.37 0.26 -11.02
CA PHE A 34 -3.82 -1.08 -10.66
C PHE A 34 -4.74 -1.72 -11.70
N GLY A 35 -5.46 -0.90 -12.44
CA GLY A 35 -6.27 -1.38 -13.56
C GLY A 35 -5.53 -1.43 -14.88
N ASN A 36 -4.25 -1.04 -14.89
CA ASN A 36 -3.43 -0.94 -16.10
C ASN A 36 -2.06 -1.55 -15.82
N SER A 37 -1.81 -2.73 -16.38
CA SER A 37 -0.59 -3.49 -16.10
C SER A 37 0.71 -2.74 -16.43
N HIS A 38 0.67 -1.81 -17.36
CA HIS A 38 1.87 -1.06 -17.75
C HIS A 38 2.27 0.01 -16.74
N ALA A 39 1.33 0.47 -15.93
CA ALA A 39 1.59 1.54 -14.97
C ALA A 39 2.17 1.06 -13.65
N HIS A 40 2.27 -0.26 -13.43
CA HIS A 40 2.79 -0.81 -12.18
C HIS A 40 4.30 -0.67 -12.03
N THR A 41 5.02 -0.49 -13.12
CA THR A 41 6.49 -0.56 -13.13
C THR A 41 7.15 0.41 -12.16
N GLY A 42 6.68 1.65 -12.13
CA GLY A 42 7.28 2.67 -11.29
C GLY A 42 6.95 2.57 -9.82
N LEU A 43 5.95 1.76 -9.46
CA LEU A 43 5.47 1.64 -8.08
C LEU A 43 6.01 0.43 -7.36
N SER A 44 6.66 -0.46 -8.08
CA SER A 44 7.15 -1.74 -7.54
C SER A 44 6.05 -2.52 -6.81
N ILE A 45 4.86 -2.56 -7.40
CA ILE A 45 3.75 -3.31 -6.82
C ILE A 45 4.07 -4.79 -6.89
N ARG A 46 4.01 -5.46 -5.74
CA ARG A 46 4.34 -6.87 -5.64
C ARG A 46 3.25 -7.62 -4.89
N LYS A 47 2.86 -8.77 -5.42
CA LYS A 47 1.89 -9.64 -4.77
C LYS A 47 2.59 -10.47 -3.71
N LEU A 48 2.10 -10.40 -2.47
CA LEU A 48 2.67 -11.11 -1.33
C LEU A 48 1.92 -12.38 -0.97
N GLY A 49 0.67 -12.47 -1.40
CA GLY A 49 -0.17 -13.61 -1.11
C GLY A 49 -1.50 -13.44 -1.81
N ARG A 50 -2.49 -14.25 -1.44
CA ARG A 50 -3.80 -14.16 -2.05
C ARG A 50 -4.43 -12.81 -1.73
N HIS A 51 -4.61 -11.99 -2.74
CA HIS A 51 -5.18 -10.64 -2.63
C HIS A 51 -4.35 -9.63 -1.86
N VAL A 52 -3.17 -10.02 -1.34
CA VAL A 52 -2.33 -9.13 -0.55
C VAL A 52 -1.18 -8.61 -1.40
N TYR A 53 -0.98 -7.30 -1.39
CA TYR A 53 0.02 -6.63 -2.20
C TYR A 53 0.79 -5.62 -1.39
N GLU A 54 2.00 -5.29 -1.85
CA GLU A 54 2.74 -4.16 -1.31
C GLU A 54 3.18 -3.25 -2.45
N CYS A 55 3.37 -1.98 -2.14
CA CYS A 55 3.97 -1.04 -3.08
C CYS A 55 4.91 -0.11 -2.31
N ARG A 56 5.86 0.49 -3.04
CA ARG A 56 6.79 1.43 -2.44
C ARG A 56 6.22 2.83 -2.41
N THR A 57 6.60 3.57 -1.38
CA THR A 57 6.40 5.00 -1.34
C THR A 57 7.70 5.60 -0.79
N GLY A 58 8.32 6.48 -1.57
CA GLY A 58 9.65 7.00 -1.24
C GLY A 58 10.71 5.92 -1.36
N LEU A 59 11.83 6.10 -0.66
CA LEU A 59 12.98 5.20 -0.76
C LEU A 59 12.91 4.01 0.18
N ALA A 60 12.32 4.18 1.36
CA ALA A 60 12.39 3.16 2.41
C ALA A 60 11.03 2.66 2.87
N TRP A 61 9.96 3.34 2.53
CA TRP A 61 8.63 2.99 3.04
C TRP A 61 7.84 2.16 2.06
N ARG A 62 7.00 1.30 2.60
CA ARG A 62 6.12 0.43 1.83
C ARG A 62 4.72 0.47 2.40
N LEU A 63 3.74 0.26 1.52
CA LEU A 63 2.33 0.21 1.89
C LEU A 63 1.83 -1.21 1.59
N VAL A 64 1.06 -1.77 2.51
CA VAL A 64 0.45 -3.09 2.31
C VAL A 64 -1.05 -2.90 2.14
N PHE A 65 -1.61 -3.53 1.12
CA PHE A 65 -3.03 -3.43 0.86
C PHE A 65 -3.60 -4.76 0.37
N VAL A 66 -4.90 -4.91 0.55
CA VAL A 66 -5.66 -6.05 0.04
C VAL A 66 -6.49 -5.57 -1.12
N ALA A 67 -6.41 -6.28 -2.25
CA ALA A 67 -7.20 -5.94 -3.43
C ALA A 67 -8.24 -7.04 -3.65
N ASP A 68 -9.52 -6.67 -3.56
CA ASP A 68 -10.61 -7.61 -3.74
C ASP A 68 -11.80 -6.90 -4.34
N LYS A 69 -12.30 -7.41 -5.47
CA LYS A 69 -13.51 -6.91 -6.13
C LYS A 69 -13.51 -5.40 -6.36
N GLY A 70 -12.37 -4.88 -6.80
CA GLY A 70 -12.25 -3.45 -7.12
C GLY A 70 -12.04 -2.55 -5.91
N VAL A 71 -11.87 -3.13 -4.72
CA VAL A 71 -11.60 -2.36 -3.50
C VAL A 71 -10.18 -2.61 -3.06
N LEU A 72 -9.41 -1.53 -2.88
CA LEU A 72 -8.05 -1.58 -2.35
C LEU A 72 -8.09 -1.09 -0.91
N SER A 73 -7.85 -1.99 0.03
CA SER A 73 -7.91 -1.69 1.47
C SER A 73 -6.50 -1.60 2.02
N PHE A 74 -6.05 -0.40 2.35
CA PHE A 74 -4.72 -0.15 2.89
C PHE A 74 -4.78 -0.23 4.41
N ASP A 75 -4.00 -1.14 4.99
CA ASP A 75 -4.04 -1.43 6.41
C ASP A 75 -2.74 -1.15 7.14
N PHE A 76 -1.60 -1.22 6.46
CA PHE A 76 -0.32 -1.05 7.13
C PHE A 76 0.67 -0.30 6.25
N ALA A 77 1.53 0.49 6.90
CA ALA A 77 2.62 1.21 6.24
C ALA A 77 3.82 1.19 7.17
N GLY A 78 5.02 1.07 6.60
CA GLY A 78 6.22 1.06 7.39
C GLY A 78 7.45 0.75 6.54
N ASP A 79 8.61 0.61 7.19
CA ASP A 79 9.82 0.22 6.50
C ASP A 79 9.83 -1.31 6.27
N HIS A 80 10.89 -1.81 5.66
CA HIS A 80 10.98 -3.22 5.32
C HIS A 80 10.81 -4.14 6.53
N ASP A 81 11.48 -3.82 7.64
CA ASP A 81 11.40 -4.67 8.84
C ASP A 81 10.02 -4.63 9.48
N GLU A 82 9.40 -3.47 9.52
CA GLU A 82 8.05 -3.31 10.05
C GLU A 82 7.04 -4.11 9.22
N ILE A 83 7.19 -4.09 7.90
CA ILE A 83 6.34 -4.87 7.00
C ILE A 83 6.52 -6.36 7.25
N GLN A 84 7.76 -6.83 7.40
CA GLN A 84 8.02 -8.24 7.65
C GLN A 84 7.37 -8.70 8.96
N ASN A 85 7.48 -7.88 10.01
CA ASN A 85 6.86 -8.20 11.29
C ASN A 85 5.33 -8.24 11.19
N TYR A 86 4.76 -7.29 10.47
CA TYR A 86 3.32 -7.26 10.24
C TYR A 86 2.84 -8.52 9.52
N LEU A 87 3.55 -8.92 8.47
CA LEU A 87 3.16 -10.10 7.67
C LEU A 87 3.26 -11.40 8.48
N ARG A 88 4.25 -11.50 9.38
CA ARG A 88 4.36 -12.67 10.26
C ARG A 88 3.13 -12.80 11.15
N GLY A 89 2.62 -11.69 11.65
CA GLY A 89 1.43 -11.70 12.50
C GLY A 89 0.15 -12.04 11.77
N LYS A 90 0.18 -12.03 10.44
CA LYS A 90 -0.98 -12.33 9.62
C LYS A 90 -1.11 -13.81 9.23
N ARG A 91 -0.13 -14.61 9.56
CA ARG A 91 -0.16 -16.04 9.24
C ARG A 91 -1.08 -16.82 10.15
#